data_759413a03d3e8b08b5c344cf398b1c75
#
_entry.id   759413a03d3e8b08b5c344cf398b1c75
#
_cell.length_a   1.000
_cell.length_b   1.000
_cell.length_c   1.000
_cell.angle_alpha   90.00
_cell.angle_beta   90.00
_cell.angle_gamma   90.00
#
_symmetry.space_group_name_H-M   'P 1'
#
loop_
_entity.id
_entity.type
_entity.pdbx_description
1 polymer ?
#
loop_
_entity_poly.entity_id
_entity_poly.type
_entity_poly.pdbx_seq_one_letter_code
_entity_poly.pdbx_strand_id
1 'polypeptide(L)'
;TWERVRLGAEPFPAEAQVVRLGGLAVAAIPGEPFPEFSVALKQDSAPPHGALCLGYANDYLGYIAPQLAWDVGGYEVNLGMWSIVGAEAFDILLSETRALIRQLFP
;
A
#
# COMPACT_ATOMS: atom_id res chain seq x y z
N THR A 1 2.79 1.93 -11.79
CA THR A 1 2.32 0.63 -12.35
C THR A 1 3.11 -0.50 -11.75
N TRP A 2 2.46 -1.56 -11.38
CA TRP A 2 3.11 -2.77 -10.92
C TRP A 2 2.49 -3.99 -11.55
N GLU A 3 3.23 -5.09 -11.51
CA GLU A 3 2.89 -6.27 -12.26
C GLU A 3 2.07 -7.27 -11.44
N ARG A 4 1.18 -7.95 -12.11
CA ARG A 4 0.58 -9.16 -11.55
C ARG A 4 1.64 -10.25 -11.50
N VAL A 5 1.73 -10.91 -10.38
CA VAL A 5 2.79 -11.88 -10.13
C VAL A 5 2.56 -13.19 -10.87
N ARG A 6 1.33 -13.51 -11.18
CA ARG A 6 0.99 -14.80 -11.76
C ARG A 6 0.61 -14.73 -13.23
N LEU A 7 0.76 -15.83 -13.92
CA LEU A 7 0.23 -16.05 -15.26
C LEU A 7 0.82 -15.13 -16.33
N GLY A 8 1.98 -14.53 -16.08
CA GLY A 8 2.58 -13.62 -17.04
C GLY A 8 1.68 -12.46 -17.42
N ALA A 9 0.82 -12.04 -16.52
CA ALA A 9 -0.15 -10.98 -16.77
C ALA A 9 0.55 -9.65 -17.08
N GLU A 10 -0.07 -8.86 -17.95
CA GLU A 10 0.39 -7.51 -18.24
C GLU A 10 0.41 -6.66 -16.97
N PRO A 11 1.35 -5.71 -16.84
CA PRO A 11 1.28 -4.70 -15.79
C PRO A 11 -0.06 -3.97 -15.83
N PHE A 12 -0.57 -3.60 -14.68
CA PHE A 12 -1.80 -2.83 -14.60
C PHE A 12 -1.63 -1.65 -13.65
N PRO A 13 -2.36 -0.55 -13.87
CA PRO A 13 -2.24 0.61 -13.01
C PRO A 13 -2.83 0.33 -11.63
N ALA A 14 -2.14 0.81 -10.62
CA ALA A 14 -2.64 0.86 -9.25
C ALA A 14 -2.44 2.28 -8.74
N GLU A 15 -3.42 2.80 -8.03
CA GLU A 15 -3.40 4.17 -7.56
C GLU A 15 -3.36 4.22 -6.04
N ALA A 16 -2.31 4.79 -5.49
CA ALA A 16 -2.30 5.26 -4.11
C ALA A 16 -2.61 6.76 -4.12
N GLN A 17 -3.44 7.18 -3.21
CA GLN A 17 -3.84 8.57 -3.08
C GLN A 17 -3.55 9.08 -1.68
N VAL A 18 -3.04 10.31 -1.57
CA VAL A 18 -2.87 10.95 -0.27
C VAL A 18 -3.63 12.26 -0.27
N VAL A 19 -4.44 12.47 0.76
CA VAL A 19 -5.17 13.71 0.99
C VAL A 19 -4.58 14.37 2.23
N ARG A 20 -4.30 15.66 2.14
CA ARG A 20 -3.92 16.46 3.29
C ARG A 20 -5.13 17.13 3.92
N LEU A 21 -5.32 16.89 5.21
CA LEU A 21 -6.35 17.56 6.01
C LEU A 21 -5.64 18.32 7.14
N GLY A 22 -5.33 19.60 6.88
CA GLY A 22 -4.54 20.37 7.84
C GLY A 22 -3.16 19.76 8.06
N GLY A 23 -2.89 19.29 9.27
CA GLY A 23 -1.65 18.60 9.63
C GLY A 23 -1.71 17.08 9.53
N LEU A 24 -2.80 16.54 9.04
CA LEU A 24 -3.02 15.10 8.93
C LEU A 24 -2.89 14.63 7.48
N ALA A 25 -2.17 13.54 7.25
CA ALA A 25 -2.16 12.84 5.98
C ALA A 25 -3.15 11.66 6.01
N VAL A 26 -3.94 11.52 4.97
CA VAL A 26 -4.85 10.36 4.80
C VAL A 26 -4.42 9.63 3.53
N ALA A 27 -3.88 8.43 3.70
CA ALA A 27 -3.42 7.60 2.60
C ALA A 27 -4.48 6.55 2.24
N ALA A 28 -4.93 6.58 1.00
CA ALA A 28 -5.91 5.65 0.45
C ALA A 28 -5.18 4.59 -0.37
N ILE A 29 -5.31 3.33 0.03
CA ILE A 29 -4.56 2.21 -0.54
C ILE A 29 -5.53 1.24 -1.23
N PRO A 30 -5.22 0.82 -2.47
CA PRO A 30 -6.16 0.04 -3.29
C PRO A 30 -6.09 -1.47 -2.98
N GLY A 31 -6.27 -1.84 -1.74
CA GLY A 31 -6.23 -3.22 -1.29
C GLY A 31 -6.35 -3.30 0.22
N GLU A 32 -5.95 -4.43 0.77
CA GLU A 32 -5.94 -4.66 2.21
C GLU A 32 -4.49 -4.71 2.71
N PRO A 33 -3.93 -3.56 3.12
CA PRO A 33 -2.56 -3.53 3.61
C PRO A 33 -2.47 -4.17 5.00
N PHE A 34 -1.38 -4.90 5.22
CA PHE A 34 -1.05 -5.41 6.54
C PHE A 34 -0.76 -4.25 7.51
N PRO A 35 -0.93 -4.47 8.84
CA PRO A 35 -0.73 -3.41 9.85
C PRO A 35 0.63 -2.73 9.76
N GLU A 36 1.66 -3.43 9.34
CA GLU A 36 3.01 -2.89 9.17
C GLU A 36 3.05 -1.71 8.21
N PHE A 37 2.15 -1.67 7.22
CA PHE A 37 2.05 -0.54 6.30
C PHE A 37 1.64 0.74 7.04
N SER A 38 0.60 0.65 7.85
CA SER A 38 0.13 1.79 8.66
C SER A 38 1.18 2.23 9.68
N VAL A 39 1.83 1.28 10.32
CA VAL A 39 2.92 1.57 11.28
C VAL A 39 4.05 2.32 10.57
N ALA A 40 4.45 1.88 9.39
CA ALA A 40 5.50 2.54 8.62
C ALA A 40 5.12 3.96 8.22
N LEU A 41 3.88 4.21 7.82
CA LEU A 41 3.41 5.56 7.50
C LEU A 41 3.43 6.48 8.72
N LYS A 42 3.06 5.97 9.88
CA LYS A 42 3.03 6.73 11.13
C LYS A 42 4.41 7.10 11.66
N GLN A 43 5.45 6.44 11.18
CA GLN A 43 6.83 6.80 11.51
C GLN A 43 7.32 8.03 10.75
N ASP A 44 6.62 8.47 9.71
CA ASP A 44 6.95 9.69 9.00
C ASP A 44 6.56 10.90 9.86
N SER A 45 7.51 11.78 10.11
CA SER A 45 7.31 12.97 10.95
C SER A 45 6.84 14.19 10.17
N ALA A 46 6.77 14.12 8.85
CA ALA A 46 6.39 15.26 8.03
C ALA A 46 4.95 15.74 8.31
N PRO A 47 3.92 14.87 8.43
CA PRO A 47 2.62 15.31 8.86
C PRO A 47 2.61 15.55 10.39
N PRO A 48 2.44 16.80 10.87
CA PRO A 48 2.51 17.07 12.30
C PRO A 48 1.45 16.38 13.16
N HIS A 49 0.32 15.99 12.55
CA HIS A 49 -0.74 15.27 13.23
C HIS A 49 -0.80 13.79 12.81
N GLY A 50 0.24 13.29 12.12
CA GLY A 50 0.37 11.89 11.76
C GLY A 50 -0.29 11.52 10.44
N ALA A 51 -0.40 10.21 10.22
CA ALA A 51 -0.97 9.65 9.01
C ALA A 51 -2.00 8.57 9.34
N LEU A 52 -3.09 8.54 8.59
CA LEU A 52 -4.08 7.47 8.58
C LEU A 52 -3.94 6.67 7.30
N CYS A 53 -4.12 5.37 7.40
CA CYS A 53 -4.14 4.46 6.26
C CYS A 53 -5.56 3.90 6.09
N LEU A 54 -6.14 4.14 4.91
CA LEU A 54 -7.44 3.59 4.54
C LEU A 54 -7.22 2.47 3.51
N GLY A 55 -7.56 1.25 3.88
CA GLY A 55 -7.61 0.14 2.96
C GLY A 55 -8.89 0.15 2.13
N TYR A 56 -8.95 -0.73 1.13
CA TYR A 56 -10.10 -0.86 0.22
C TYR A 56 -10.50 0.45 -0.47
N ALA A 57 -9.55 1.33 -0.69
CA ALA A 57 -9.85 2.66 -1.21
C ALA A 57 -9.50 2.76 -2.69
N ASN A 58 -10.49 3.16 -3.49
CA ASN A 58 -10.43 3.36 -4.94
C ASN A 58 -10.31 2.08 -5.78
N ASP A 59 -9.89 0.96 -5.22
CA ASP A 59 -9.79 -0.32 -5.91
C ASP A 59 -9.56 -1.43 -4.89
N TYR A 60 -9.56 -2.68 -5.37
CA TYR A 60 -9.23 -3.83 -4.54
C TYR A 60 -8.30 -4.77 -5.30
N LEU A 61 -7.05 -4.78 -4.92
CA LEU A 61 -6.01 -5.62 -5.54
C LEU A 61 -5.64 -6.83 -4.69
N GLY A 62 -6.27 -7.00 -3.54
CA GLY A 62 -5.99 -8.06 -2.59
C GLY A 62 -5.12 -7.58 -1.43
N TYR A 63 -4.45 -8.52 -0.80
CA TYR A 63 -3.61 -8.24 0.36
C TYR A 63 -2.30 -7.59 -0.06
N ILE A 64 -1.93 -6.55 0.67
CA ILE A 64 -0.65 -5.85 0.51
C ILE A 64 0.21 -6.25 1.72
N ALA A 65 1.02 -7.28 1.54
CA ALA A 65 1.74 -7.95 2.62
C ALA A 65 3.24 -7.69 2.56
N PRO A 66 3.92 -7.48 3.71
CA PRO A 66 5.36 -7.33 3.74
C PRO A 66 6.07 -8.65 3.41
N GLN A 67 7.35 -8.58 3.04
CA GLN A 67 8.13 -9.75 2.65
C GLN A 67 8.10 -10.87 3.69
N LEU A 68 8.13 -10.52 4.97
CA LEU A 68 8.08 -11.51 6.04
C LEU A 68 6.80 -12.37 5.98
N ALA A 69 5.67 -11.77 5.65
CA ALA A 69 4.42 -12.52 5.50
C ALA A 69 4.48 -13.50 4.32
N TRP A 70 5.14 -13.11 3.22
CA TRP A 70 5.38 -13.98 2.09
C TRP A 70 6.29 -15.16 2.46
N ASP A 71 7.31 -14.92 3.28
CA ASP A 71 8.24 -15.94 3.73
C ASP A 71 7.56 -16.97 4.64
N VAL A 72 6.66 -16.50 5.51
CA VAL A 72 5.90 -17.36 6.43
C VAL A 72 4.79 -18.12 5.72
N GLY A 73 4.14 -17.47 4.76
CA GLY A 73 2.99 -18.03 4.03
C GLY A 73 1.66 -17.77 4.74
N GLY A 74 0.62 -18.33 4.19
CA GLY A 74 -0.74 -18.15 4.66
C GLY A 74 -1.67 -17.80 3.50
N TYR A 75 -2.98 -17.79 3.73
CA TYR A 75 -3.92 -17.54 2.65
C TYR A 75 -3.81 -16.11 2.08
N GLU A 76 -3.37 -15.16 2.89
CA GLU A 76 -3.23 -13.76 2.50
C GLU A 76 -2.20 -13.56 1.39
N VAL A 77 -1.21 -14.43 1.32
CA VAL A 77 -0.16 -14.36 0.30
C VAL A 77 -0.37 -15.38 -0.82
N ASN A 78 -1.44 -16.13 -0.77
CA ASN A 78 -1.82 -17.01 -1.88
C ASN A 78 -2.47 -16.19 -2.99
N LEU A 79 -1.96 -16.32 -4.19
CA LEU A 79 -2.51 -15.64 -5.35
C LEU A 79 -3.81 -16.27 -5.79
N GLY A 80 -4.76 -15.44 -6.18
CA GLY A 80 -6.08 -15.91 -6.61
C GLY A 80 -6.94 -14.76 -7.07
N MET A 81 -8.23 -15.00 -7.15
CA MET A 81 -9.19 -13.96 -7.54
C MET A 81 -9.28 -12.83 -6.52
N TRP A 82 -8.97 -13.12 -5.27
CA TRP A 82 -9.02 -12.18 -4.15
C TRP A 82 -7.71 -11.45 -3.88
N SER A 83 -6.61 -11.91 -4.50
CA SER A 83 -5.29 -11.29 -4.29
C SER A 83 -4.45 -11.52 -5.54
N ILE A 84 -4.16 -10.44 -6.24
CA ILE A 84 -3.55 -10.50 -7.58
C ILE A 84 -2.18 -9.81 -7.66
N VAL A 85 -1.64 -9.36 -6.54
CA VAL A 85 -0.34 -8.68 -6.48
C VAL A 85 0.67 -9.53 -5.74
N GLY A 86 1.93 -9.29 -6.02
CA GLY A 86 3.02 -10.05 -5.43
C GLY A 86 3.69 -9.35 -4.25
N ALA A 87 4.80 -9.94 -3.80
CA ALA A 87 5.53 -9.50 -2.61
C ALA A 87 6.06 -8.07 -2.73
N GLU A 88 6.40 -7.61 -3.93
CA GLU A 88 6.95 -6.28 -4.17
C GLU A 88 5.92 -5.16 -4.02
N ALA A 89 4.63 -5.47 -4.03
CA ALA A 89 3.57 -4.47 -3.97
C ALA A 89 3.61 -3.64 -2.69
N PHE A 90 3.92 -4.25 -1.56
CA PHE A 90 4.02 -3.57 -0.28
C PHE A 90 5.05 -2.44 -0.33
N ASP A 91 6.27 -2.74 -0.76
CA ASP A 91 7.35 -1.76 -0.77
C ASP A 91 7.12 -0.68 -1.83
N ILE A 92 6.61 -1.03 -2.99
CA ILE A 92 6.30 -0.08 -4.05
C ILE A 92 5.23 0.91 -3.58
N LEU A 93 4.11 0.42 -3.06
CA LEU A 93 3.03 1.27 -2.58
C LEU A 93 3.46 2.14 -1.40
N LEU A 94 4.22 1.58 -0.47
CA LEU A 94 4.72 2.34 0.68
C LEU A 94 5.64 3.46 0.24
N SER A 95 6.57 3.18 -0.67
CA SER A 95 7.50 4.17 -1.21
C SER A 95 6.77 5.31 -1.93
N GLU A 96 5.82 4.98 -2.80
CA GLU A 96 5.03 5.96 -3.53
C GLU A 96 4.15 6.80 -2.59
N THR A 97 3.54 6.17 -1.60
CA THR A 97 2.71 6.86 -0.61
C THR A 97 3.54 7.84 0.21
N ARG A 98 4.73 7.44 0.63
CA ARG A 98 5.67 8.34 1.34
C ARG A 98 6.10 9.52 0.47
N ALA A 99 6.35 9.28 -0.80
CA ALA A 99 6.71 10.36 -1.72
C ALA A 99 5.57 11.38 -1.85
N LEU A 100 4.32 10.93 -1.94
CA LEU A 100 3.14 11.80 -1.98
C LEU A 100 2.99 12.59 -0.68
N ILE A 101 3.20 11.97 0.47
CA ILE A 101 3.17 12.65 1.77
C ILE A 101 4.20 13.78 1.80
N ARG A 102 5.42 13.52 1.37
CA ARG A 102 6.48 14.54 1.34
C ARG A 102 6.17 15.70 0.41
N GLN A 103 5.47 15.45 -0.70
CA GLN A 103 5.02 16.52 -1.58
C GLN A 103 4.00 17.44 -0.91
N LEU A 104 3.12 16.86 -0.09
CA LEU A 104 2.05 17.61 0.58
C LEU A 104 2.52 18.29 1.86
N PHE A 105 3.59 17.80 2.48
CA PHE A 105 4.18 18.32 3.72
C PHE A 105 5.68 18.62 3.52
N PRO A 106 5.98 19.61 2.68
CA PRO A 106 7.37 19.94 2.36
C PRO A 106 8.16 20.50 3.56
#